data_2fb0ac0fa94949ab282d82268093a64c
#
_entry.id   2fb0ac0fa94949ab282d82268093a64c
#
_cell.length_a   1.000
_cell.length_b   1.000
_cell.length_c   1.000
_cell.angle_alpha   90.00
_cell.angle_beta   90.00
_cell.angle_gamma   90.00
#
_symmetry.space_group_name_H-M   'P 1'
#
loop_
_entity.id
_entity.type
_entity.pdbx_description
1 polymer ?
#
loop_
_entity_poly.entity_id
_entity_poly.type
_entity_poly.pdbx_seq_one_letter_code
_entity_poly.pdbx_strand_id
1 'polypeptide(L)'
;MDQDRFLTVYFLDGSDISINFPKQPGNPLLLAKRVQAALDADQFTIEIDGELMMIPKSSVKYMTVSPVPEELPETVIRGGKIVSS
;
A
#
# COMPACT_ATOMS: atom_id res chain seq x y z
N MET A 1 -13.68 15.68 -3.82
CA MET A 1 -12.78 16.10 -2.78
C MET A 1 -11.56 15.21 -2.71
N ASP A 2 -10.41 15.80 -2.55
CA ASP A 2 -9.18 15.04 -2.49
C ASP A 2 -9.06 14.33 -1.16
N GLN A 3 -8.75 13.05 -1.20
CA GLN A 3 -8.57 12.26 0.00
C GLN A 3 -7.15 11.75 0.08
N ASP A 4 -6.57 11.88 1.27
CA ASP A 4 -5.28 11.24 1.53
C ASP A 4 -5.48 9.74 1.62
N ARG A 5 -4.40 9.01 1.36
CA ARG A 5 -4.38 7.58 1.52
C ARG A 5 -3.50 7.21 2.68
N PHE A 6 -3.91 6.19 3.39
CA PHE A 6 -3.17 5.66 4.51
C PHE A 6 -2.68 4.27 4.16
N LEU A 7 -1.38 4.08 4.31
CA LEU A 7 -0.76 2.77 4.15
C LEU A 7 -0.33 2.31 5.54
N THR A 8 -0.77 1.14 5.95
CA THR A 8 -0.31 0.54 7.19
C THR A 8 0.42 -0.74 6.86
N VAL A 9 1.65 -0.84 7.36
CA VAL A 9 2.49 -2.02 7.16
C VAL A 9 2.59 -2.75 8.49
N TYR A 10 2.21 -4.02 8.49
CA TYR A 10 2.29 -4.88 9.67
C TYR A 10 3.48 -5.82 9.50
N PHE A 11 4.36 -5.83 10.50
CA PHE A 11 5.58 -6.62 10.45
C PHE A 11 5.43 -7.95 11.18
N LEU A 12 6.29 -8.89 10.84
CA LEU A 12 6.25 -10.22 11.43
C LEU A 12 6.53 -10.22 12.94
N ASP A 13 7.23 -9.20 13.44
CA ASP A 13 7.51 -9.09 14.88
C ASP A 13 6.35 -8.51 15.69
N GLY A 14 5.24 -8.21 15.03
CA GLY A 14 4.06 -7.66 15.70
C GLY A 14 3.98 -6.14 15.70
N SER A 15 5.02 -5.46 15.23
CA SER A 15 4.98 -4.00 15.12
C SER A 15 4.28 -3.57 13.83
N ASP A 16 3.92 -2.29 13.77
CA ASP A 16 3.35 -1.73 12.55
C ASP A 16 3.71 -0.25 12.43
N ILE A 17 3.60 0.26 11.21
CA ILE A 17 3.73 1.69 10.95
C ILE A 17 2.58 2.12 10.04
N SER A 18 2.10 3.33 10.25
CA SER A 18 1.05 3.92 9.41
C SER A 18 1.60 5.16 8.75
N ILE A 19 1.36 5.28 7.46
CA ILE A 19 1.91 6.35 6.64
C ILE A 19 0.76 7.03 5.93
N ASN A 20 0.72 8.35 6.01
CA ASN A 20 -0.27 9.15 5.31
C ASN A 20 0.34 9.70 4.03
N PHE A 21 -0.25 9.36 2.91
CA PHE A 21 0.15 9.91 1.61
C PHE A 21 -0.92 10.88 1.14
N PRO A 22 -0.52 12.11 0.78
CA PRO A 22 -1.48 13.02 0.16
C PRO A 22 -1.87 12.47 -1.20
N LYS A 23 -3.00 12.95 -1.73
CA LYS A 23 -3.43 12.53 -3.06
C LYS A 23 -2.32 12.82 -4.06
N GLN A 24 -1.95 11.79 -4.81
CA GLN A 24 -0.90 11.92 -5.80
C GLN A 24 -1.48 12.43 -7.12
N PRO A 25 -0.74 13.29 -7.84
CA PRO A 25 -1.16 13.67 -9.18
C PRO A 25 -1.06 12.47 -10.12
N GLY A 26 -1.90 12.47 -11.15
CA GLY A 26 -1.91 11.41 -12.14
C GLY A 26 -3.26 10.74 -12.24
N ASN A 27 -3.37 9.77 -13.13
CA ASN A 27 -4.63 9.10 -13.34
C ASN A 27 -4.68 7.77 -12.57
N PRO A 28 -5.89 7.22 -12.39
CA PRO A 28 -6.05 5.96 -11.65
C PRO A 28 -5.29 4.78 -12.26
N LEU A 29 -5.10 4.78 -13.57
CA LEU A 29 -4.38 3.71 -14.23
C LEU A 29 -2.92 3.67 -13.81
N LEU A 30 -2.31 4.85 -13.64
CA LEU A 30 -0.93 4.93 -13.18
C LEU A 30 -0.80 4.38 -11.75
N LEU A 31 -1.78 4.68 -10.91
CA LEU A 31 -1.80 4.16 -9.55
C LEU A 31 -1.89 2.63 -9.56
N ALA A 32 -2.75 2.07 -10.42
CA ALA A 32 -2.88 0.62 -10.54
C ALA A 32 -1.55 -0.02 -10.94
N LYS A 33 -0.80 0.61 -11.83
CA LYS A 33 0.51 0.10 -12.23
C LYS A 33 1.50 0.12 -11.07
N ARG A 34 1.44 1.16 -10.24
CA ARG A 34 2.31 1.25 -9.06
C ARG A 34 1.98 0.18 -8.04
N VAL A 35 0.69 -0.11 -7.86
CA VAL A 35 0.27 -1.19 -6.96
C VAL A 35 0.80 -2.52 -7.47
N GLN A 36 0.69 -2.77 -8.78
CA GLN A 36 1.18 -4.02 -9.35
C GLN A 36 2.70 -4.14 -9.19
N ALA A 37 3.43 -3.05 -9.42
CA ALA A 37 4.88 -3.05 -9.25
C ALA A 37 5.27 -3.36 -7.81
N ALA A 38 4.52 -2.83 -6.84
CA ALA A 38 4.79 -3.10 -5.44
C ALA A 38 4.55 -4.58 -5.10
N LEU A 39 3.51 -5.17 -5.68
CA LEU A 39 3.21 -6.58 -5.44
C LEU A 39 4.33 -7.49 -5.96
N ASP A 40 4.99 -7.08 -7.03
CA ASP A 40 6.02 -7.88 -7.67
C ASP A 40 7.42 -7.63 -7.12
N ALA A 41 7.61 -6.57 -6.33
CA ALA A 41 8.93 -6.18 -5.84
C ALA A 41 9.35 -7.00 -4.63
N ASP A 42 10.67 -7.14 -4.45
CA ASP A 42 11.23 -7.81 -3.29
C ASP A 42 11.27 -6.90 -2.06
N GLN A 43 11.24 -5.61 -2.28
CA GLN A 43 11.21 -4.64 -1.20
C GLN A 43 10.39 -3.43 -1.62
N PHE A 44 9.88 -2.72 -0.63
CA PHE A 44 9.13 -1.49 -0.86
C PHE A 44 10.03 -0.31 -0.51
N THR A 45 10.06 0.68 -1.39
CA THR A 45 10.84 1.88 -1.15
C THR A 45 9.88 3.07 -1.14
N ILE A 46 9.89 3.80 -0.03
CA ILE A 46 8.95 4.88 0.19
C ILE A 46 9.71 6.10 0.66
N GLU A 47 9.38 7.26 0.10
CA GLU A 47 9.94 8.52 0.58
C GLU A 47 9.04 9.06 1.67
N ILE A 48 9.59 9.25 2.87
CA ILE A 48 8.84 9.72 4.03
C ILE A 48 9.68 10.76 4.75
N ASP A 49 9.14 11.96 4.93
CA ASP A 49 9.76 13.01 5.74
C ASP A 49 11.21 13.28 5.33
N GLY A 50 11.47 13.27 4.02
CA GLY A 50 12.80 13.56 3.50
C GLY A 50 13.77 12.39 3.54
N GLU A 51 13.31 11.21 3.91
CA GLU A 51 14.13 10.02 3.96
C GLU A 51 13.57 8.94 3.07
N LEU A 52 14.43 8.07 2.58
CA LEU A 52 13.99 6.86 1.89
C LEU A 52 13.89 5.73 2.90
N MET A 53 12.70 5.17 3.00
CA MET A 53 12.47 3.99 3.82
C MET A 53 12.40 2.77 2.92
N MET A 54 13.28 1.82 3.14
CA MET A 54 13.30 0.58 2.37
C MET A 54 12.84 -0.57 3.28
N ILE A 55 11.72 -1.19 2.90
CA ILE A 55 11.11 -2.23 3.71
C ILE A 55 11.25 -3.56 2.97
N PRO A 56 12.06 -4.50 3.47
CA PRO A 56 12.14 -5.82 2.84
C PRO A 56 10.78 -6.52 2.90
N LYS A 57 10.33 -7.03 1.78
CA LYS A 57 9.05 -7.70 1.72
C LYS A 57 8.98 -8.89 2.67
N SER A 58 10.11 -9.55 2.89
CA SER A 58 10.20 -10.71 3.78
C SER A 58 9.92 -10.38 5.25
N SER A 59 9.99 -9.10 5.65
CA SER A 59 9.71 -8.69 7.02
C SER A 59 8.24 -8.29 7.22
N VAL A 60 7.46 -8.27 6.15
CA VAL A 60 6.09 -7.76 6.16
C VAL A 60 5.11 -8.92 6.28
N LYS A 61 4.19 -8.82 7.23
CA LYS A 61 3.11 -9.79 7.38
C LYS A 61 2.01 -9.50 6.37
N TYR A 62 1.54 -8.26 6.32
CA TYR A 62 0.62 -7.76 5.29
C TYR A 62 0.57 -6.24 5.38
N MET A 63 -0.05 -5.64 4.37
CA MET A 63 -0.25 -4.20 4.33
C MET A 63 -1.69 -3.89 3.99
N THR A 64 -2.16 -2.75 4.46
CA THR A 64 -3.49 -2.25 4.09
C THR A 64 -3.35 -0.86 3.50
N VAL A 65 -4.22 -0.57 2.56
CA VAL A 65 -4.31 0.76 1.93
C VAL A 65 -5.76 1.23 2.05
N SER A 66 -5.95 2.44 2.53
CA SER A 66 -7.28 3.00 2.71
C SER A 66 -7.26 4.48 2.31
N PRO A 67 -8.25 4.97 1.58
CA PRO A 67 -9.31 4.22 0.92
C PRO A 67 -8.80 3.42 -0.27
N VAL A 68 -9.60 2.46 -0.69
CA VAL A 68 -9.24 1.60 -1.83
C VAL A 68 -9.14 2.45 -3.10
N PRO A 69 -8.06 2.30 -3.90
CA PRO A 69 -7.99 2.95 -5.20
C PRO A 69 -9.12 2.49 -6.12
N GLU A 70 -9.61 3.40 -6.96
CA GLU A 70 -10.68 3.08 -7.89
C GLU A 70 -10.24 2.06 -8.93
N GLU A 71 -9.03 2.23 -9.46
CA GLU A 71 -8.45 1.32 -10.44
C GLU A 71 -7.45 0.39 -9.75
N LEU A 72 -7.62 -0.89 -9.97
CA LEU A 72 -6.77 -1.91 -9.39
C LEU A 72 -6.36 -2.92 -10.46
N PRO A 73 -5.20 -3.59 -10.28
CA PRO A 73 -4.84 -4.68 -11.19
C PRO A 73 -5.90 -5.78 -11.16
N GLU A 74 -6.03 -6.50 -12.28
CA GLU A 74 -7.02 -7.57 -12.40
C GLU A 74 -6.78 -8.70 -11.41
N THR A 75 -5.56 -8.84 -10.90
CA THR A 75 -5.24 -9.88 -9.93
C THR A 75 -5.86 -9.62 -8.56
N VAL A 76 -6.40 -8.42 -8.33
CA VAL A 76 -6.97 -8.07 -7.04
C VAL A 76 -8.40 -8.59 -6.93
N ILE A 77 -8.68 -9.30 -5.84
CA ILE A 77 -10.03 -9.78 -5.54
C ILE A 77 -10.73 -8.71 -4.72
N ARG A 78 -11.88 -8.27 -5.17
CA ARG A 78 -12.60 -7.17 -4.55
C ARG A 78 -13.78 -7.67 -3.72
N GLY A 79 -14.20 -6.81 -2.80
CA GLY A 79 -15.42 -7.05 -2.05
C GLY A 79 -15.30 -8.03 -0.89
N GLY A 80 -14.07 -8.31 -0.45
CA GLY A 80 -13.87 -9.21 0.67
C GLY A 80 -14.31 -8.63 1.99
N LYS A 81 -14.71 -9.50 2.91
CA LYS A 81 -15.06 -9.14 4.28
C LYS A 81 -14.41 -10.11 5.23
N ILE A 82 -13.88 -9.59 6.32
CA ILE A 82 -13.28 -10.43 7.35
C ILE A 82 -14.39 -10.98 8.22
N VAL A 83 -14.53 -12.30 8.25
CA VAL A 83 -15.55 -12.96 9.07
C VAL A 83 -14.93 -13.61 10.31
N SER A 84 -13.62 -13.80 10.32
CA SER A 84 -12.88 -14.26 11.50
C SER A 84 -11.42 -13.89 11.31
N SER A 85 -10.69 -13.74 12.41
CA SER A 85 -9.28 -13.36 12.34
C SER A 85 -8.44 -14.10 13.35
#